data_c12c490cb6e655cb781d6f4d29f89f5f
#
_entry.id   c12c490cb6e655cb781d6f4d29f89f5f
#
_cell.length_a   1.000
_cell.length_b   1.000
_cell.length_c   1.000
_cell.angle_alpha   90.00
_cell.angle_beta   90.00
_cell.angle_gamma   90.00
#
_symmetry.space_group_name_H-M   'P 1'
#
loop_
_entity.id
_entity.type
_entity.pdbx_description
1 polymer ?
#
loop_
_entity_poly.entity_id
_entity_poly.type
_entity_poly.pdbx_seq_one_letter_code
_entity_poly.pdbx_strand_id
1 'polypeptide(L)'
;MATVMALVLALSGLGSVAGQGPSEGGTGGAGGVPMLGDFSYPYFGRAEDPVVHGVVHGVRRVDGGTMLYYSLGEPTEGVGAGKTPVYSRDEWDPEHYGPRTVASVSVVDPDGLQAYRPFSADGEAVAVEAREIDAAPGRLVVAWAMLPEMPEGVTSVDVMMPRGSVVSDVPVEDGALEPVVDEPAPLLGEGWPTVPVPSDLAEVDPGVSILDLTRHVGDADGTVEVEESVEDVVVTLDADVLFDKSSFELSRSAVQEMDRVAADIAERGTGDVVITGHTDSDGSTSDNQVLSEQRARAVRDALQPASGDGVTFRVVGRGEDDPVATNATDEGQQENRRVTVEFTVEQEER
;
A
#
# COMPACT_ATOMS: atom_id res chain seq x y z
N MET A 1 4.11 17.61 -17.85
CA MET A 1 3.81 16.21 -18.18
C MET A 1 5.08 15.43 -17.90
N ALA A 2 5.29 15.08 -16.68
CA ALA A 2 6.39 14.22 -16.24
C ALA A 2 5.81 12.82 -16.09
N THR A 3 6.33 11.89 -16.88
CA THR A 3 5.96 10.48 -16.84
C THR A 3 6.70 9.87 -15.65
N VAL A 4 6.00 9.63 -14.57
CA VAL A 4 6.49 8.81 -13.47
C VAL A 4 6.65 7.39 -14.01
N MET A 5 7.88 6.97 -14.19
CA MET A 5 8.22 5.61 -14.57
C MET A 5 8.19 4.75 -13.30
N ALA A 6 7.02 4.21 -12.98
CA ALA A 6 6.89 3.21 -11.95
C ALA A 6 7.74 1.99 -12.32
N LEU A 7 8.79 1.73 -11.56
CA LEU A 7 9.60 0.53 -11.67
C LEU A 7 8.78 -0.64 -11.07
N VAL A 8 7.99 -1.30 -11.88
CA VAL A 8 7.38 -2.57 -11.54
C VAL A 8 8.46 -3.63 -11.58
N LEU A 9 9.01 -4.01 -10.43
CA LEU A 9 9.81 -5.21 -10.29
C LEU A 9 8.88 -6.42 -10.30
N ALA A 10 8.91 -7.14 -11.40
CA ALA A 10 8.23 -8.41 -11.56
C ALA A 10 8.80 -9.42 -10.54
N LEU A 11 8.00 -9.87 -9.60
CA LEU A 11 8.21 -11.10 -8.86
C LEU A 11 8.09 -12.28 -9.83
N SER A 12 9.22 -12.68 -10.43
CA SER A 12 9.32 -13.90 -11.22
C SER A 12 9.44 -15.10 -10.28
N GLY A 13 8.36 -15.82 -10.10
CA GLY A 13 8.47 -17.13 -9.48
C GLY A 13 7.25 -17.69 -8.78
N LEU A 14 6.04 -17.56 -9.32
CA LEU A 14 4.93 -18.51 -9.09
C LEU A 14 3.96 -18.36 -10.26
N GLY A 15 3.61 -19.50 -10.86
CA GLY A 15 2.94 -19.66 -12.14
C GLY A 15 1.90 -18.61 -12.51
N SER A 16 2.22 -17.84 -13.52
CA SER A 16 1.32 -16.91 -14.19
C SER A 16 0.13 -17.66 -14.76
N VAL A 17 -1.04 -17.52 -14.14
CA VAL A 17 -2.29 -17.59 -14.89
C VAL A 17 -2.36 -16.24 -15.62
N ALA A 18 -2.21 -16.26 -16.94
CA ALA A 18 -2.32 -15.07 -17.76
C ALA A 18 -3.70 -14.46 -17.61
N GLY A 19 -3.80 -13.43 -16.75
CA GLY A 19 -4.87 -12.47 -16.81
C GLY A 19 -4.75 -11.73 -18.14
N GLN A 20 -5.77 -11.75 -18.95
CA GLN A 20 -5.89 -10.91 -20.12
C GLN A 20 -5.77 -9.46 -19.64
N GLY A 21 -4.91 -8.69 -20.26
CA GLY A 21 -4.73 -7.28 -19.99
C GLY A 21 -6.06 -6.52 -20.11
N PRO A 22 -6.14 -5.28 -19.58
CA PRO A 22 -7.39 -4.53 -19.53
C PRO A 22 -8.00 -4.49 -20.91
N SER A 23 -9.20 -5.08 -21.05
CA SER A 23 -10.05 -4.82 -22.20
C SER A 23 -10.32 -3.32 -22.16
N GLU A 24 -10.01 -2.62 -23.24
CA GLU A 24 -10.33 -1.21 -23.42
C GLU A 24 -11.70 -0.92 -22.82
N GLY A 25 -11.74 0.04 -21.87
CA GLY A 25 -12.93 0.42 -21.14
C GLY A 25 -14.10 0.62 -22.09
N GLY A 26 -14.99 -0.34 -22.11
CA GLY A 26 -16.27 -0.18 -22.77
C GLY A 26 -16.99 0.97 -22.07
N THR A 27 -17.05 2.13 -22.72
CA THR A 27 -17.98 3.19 -22.36
C THR A 27 -19.37 2.58 -22.38
N GLY A 28 -19.88 2.24 -21.17
CA GLY A 28 -21.18 1.63 -20.99
C GLY A 28 -22.26 2.46 -21.65
N GLY A 29 -22.86 1.91 -22.69
CA GLY A 29 -24.14 2.37 -23.14
C GLY A 29 -25.16 2.20 -22.00
N ALA A 30 -26.07 3.14 -21.85
CA ALA A 30 -27.08 3.22 -20.80
C ALA A 30 -27.65 1.85 -20.41
N GLY A 31 -27.32 1.36 -19.19
CA GLY A 31 -27.94 0.21 -18.55
C GLY A 31 -27.04 -0.99 -18.22
N GLY A 32 -25.73 -0.94 -18.40
CA GLY A 32 -24.81 -2.03 -18.01
C GLY A 32 -24.39 -1.96 -16.55
N VAL A 33 -24.26 -3.11 -15.88
CA VAL A 33 -23.65 -3.20 -14.54
C VAL A 33 -22.14 -2.94 -14.68
N PRO A 34 -21.55 -1.99 -13.92
CA PRO A 34 -20.12 -1.77 -13.95
C PRO A 34 -19.34 -3.04 -13.52
N MET A 35 -18.27 -3.36 -14.23
CA MET A 35 -17.39 -4.47 -13.91
C MET A 35 -15.95 -3.98 -14.06
N LEU A 36 -15.33 -3.53 -12.95
CA LEU A 36 -14.00 -2.93 -12.94
C LEU A 36 -12.88 -3.96 -12.79
N GLY A 37 -13.21 -5.11 -12.24
CA GLY A 37 -12.33 -6.26 -12.16
C GLY A 37 -13.02 -7.42 -11.49
N ASP A 38 -12.53 -8.62 -11.76
CA ASP A 38 -13.00 -9.86 -11.12
C ASP A 38 -11.94 -10.42 -10.18
N PHE A 39 -12.38 -11.16 -9.19
CA PHE A 39 -11.52 -11.83 -8.24
C PHE A 39 -12.05 -13.21 -7.88
N SER A 40 -11.18 -14.04 -7.36
CA SER A 40 -11.58 -15.34 -6.84
C SER A 40 -10.67 -15.77 -5.69
N TYR A 41 -11.22 -16.53 -4.77
CA TYR A 41 -10.46 -17.12 -3.68
C TYR A 41 -11.05 -18.46 -3.23
N PRO A 42 -10.21 -19.38 -2.70
CA PRO A 42 -10.70 -20.63 -2.11
C PRO A 42 -11.45 -20.36 -0.81
N TYR A 43 -12.64 -20.90 -0.65
CA TYR A 43 -13.57 -20.63 0.45
C TYR A 43 -12.95 -20.75 1.85
N PHE A 44 -12.23 -21.86 2.13
CA PHE A 44 -11.52 -22.06 3.41
C PHE A 44 -10.03 -21.74 3.36
N GLY A 45 -9.53 -21.21 2.23
CA GLY A 45 -8.14 -20.86 2.03
C GLY A 45 -7.22 -22.00 1.61
N ARG A 46 -7.76 -23.15 1.20
CA ARG A 46 -7.00 -24.30 0.66
C ARG A 46 -7.24 -24.45 -0.82
N ALA A 47 -6.23 -24.89 -1.55
CA ALA A 47 -6.31 -25.03 -3.01
C ALA A 47 -7.44 -25.99 -3.50
N GLU A 48 -7.82 -26.95 -2.67
CA GLU A 48 -8.90 -27.92 -2.96
C GLU A 48 -10.31 -27.42 -2.58
N ASP A 49 -10.41 -26.27 -1.94
CA ASP A 49 -11.70 -25.74 -1.51
C ASP A 49 -12.49 -25.18 -2.72
N PRO A 50 -13.83 -25.16 -2.59
CA PRO A 50 -14.67 -24.47 -3.57
C PRO A 50 -14.24 -23.01 -3.76
N VAL A 51 -14.24 -22.54 -5.00
CA VAL A 51 -13.81 -21.18 -5.33
C VAL A 51 -14.99 -20.22 -5.28
N VAL A 52 -14.85 -19.17 -4.49
CA VAL A 52 -15.74 -18.00 -4.50
C VAL A 52 -15.31 -17.12 -5.65
N HIS A 53 -16.26 -16.64 -6.43
CA HIS A 53 -16.04 -15.64 -7.48
C HIS A 53 -16.70 -14.34 -7.11
N GLY A 54 -16.09 -13.24 -7.48
CA GLY A 54 -16.66 -11.93 -7.24
C GLY A 54 -16.21 -10.90 -8.28
N VAL A 55 -16.83 -9.73 -8.21
CA VAL A 55 -16.58 -8.60 -9.11
C VAL A 55 -16.56 -7.32 -8.29
N VAL A 56 -15.62 -6.44 -8.56
CA VAL A 56 -15.62 -5.06 -8.06
C VAL A 56 -16.39 -4.18 -9.05
N HIS A 57 -17.34 -3.40 -8.52
CA HIS A 57 -18.24 -2.56 -9.32
C HIS A 57 -17.90 -1.07 -9.22
N GLY A 58 -17.33 -0.63 -8.11
CA GLY A 58 -16.95 0.76 -7.94
C GLY A 58 -16.42 1.08 -6.56
N VAL A 59 -15.54 2.07 -6.52
CA VAL A 59 -15.14 2.82 -5.33
C VAL A 59 -15.65 4.23 -5.53
N ARG A 60 -16.56 4.69 -4.68
CA ARG A 60 -17.37 5.88 -4.93
C ARG A 60 -17.35 6.81 -3.71
N ARG A 61 -16.88 8.05 -3.88
CA ARG A 61 -17.05 9.09 -2.84
C ARG A 61 -18.52 9.46 -2.74
N VAL A 62 -19.03 9.39 -1.53
CA VAL A 62 -20.42 9.72 -1.21
C VAL A 62 -20.45 10.64 0.02
N ASP A 63 -21.62 11.19 0.34
CA ASP A 63 -21.74 12.00 1.55
C ASP A 63 -21.45 11.14 2.79
N GLY A 64 -20.43 11.52 3.56
CA GLY A 64 -19.99 10.85 4.79
C GLY A 64 -18.90 9.79 4.63
N GLY A 65 -18.35 9.56 3.42
CA GLY A 65 -17.23 8.63 3.22
C GLY A 65 -17.09 8.11 1.79
N THR A 66 -16.56 6.90 1.68
CA THR A 66 -16.33 6.23 0.40
C THR A 66 -16.99 4.85 0.40
N MET A 67 -17.87 4.60 -0.56
CA MET A 67 -18.53 3.30 -0.75
C MET A 67 -17.71 2.39 -1.67
N LEU A 68 -17.39 1.21 -1.20
CA LEU A 68 -16.94 0.09 -2.02
C LEU A 68 -18.16 -0.76 -2.40
N TYR A 69 -18.41 -0.92 -3.69
CA TYR A 69 -19.43 -1.81 -4.23
C TYR A 69 -18.78 -3.02 -4.90
N TYR A 70 -19.18 -4.20 -4.47
CA TYR A 70 -18.70 -5.46 -5.04
C TYR A 70 -19.81 -6.50 -5.05
N SER A 71 -19.58 -7.64 -5.65
CA SER A 71 -20.50 -8.78 -5.57
C SER A 71 -19.73 -10.07 -5.34
N LEU A 72 -20.41 -11.02 -4.71
CA LEU A 72 -19.88 -12.33 -4.36
C LEU A 72 -20.87 -13.41 -4.81
N GLY A 73 -20.35 -14.55 -5.23
CA GLY A 73 -21.14 -15.68 -5.64
C GLY A 73 -20.59 -16.99 -5.13
N GLU A 74 -21.50 -17.89 -4.80
CA GLU A 74 -21.14 -19.24 -4.40
C GLU A 74 -20.69 -20.09 -5.60
N PRO A 75 -19.83 -21.10 -5.34
CA PRO A 75 -19.52 -22.11 -6.33
C PRO A 75 -20.79 -22.83 -6.82
N THR A 76 -20.86 -23.08 -8.10
CA THR A 76 -22.01 -23.77 -8.71
C THR A 76 -22.11 -25.24 -8.33
N GLU A 77 -20.99 -25.85 -7.90
CA GLU A 77 -20.90 -27.27 -7.53
C GLU A 77 -19.89 -27.49 -6.40
N GLY A 78 -20.12 -28.48 -5.53
CA GLY A 78 -19.14 -28.95 -4.56
C GLY A 78 -19.52 -28.76 -3.09
N VAL A 79 -18.55 -28.99 -2.19
CA VAL A 79 -18.69 -28.81 -0.74
C VAL A 79 -18.66 -27.31 -0.45
N GLY A 80 -19.78 -26.75 -0.04
CA GLY A 80 -19.91 -25.30 0.24
C GLY A 80 -21.09 -24.66 -0.47
N ALA A 81 -21.73 -25.36 -1.43
CA ALA A 81 -22.97 -24.91 -2.03
C ALA A 81 -24.02 -24.70 -0.93
N GLY A 82 -24.61 -23.51 -0.86
CA GLY A 82 -25.59 -23.13 0.15
C GLY A 82 -24.97 -22.62 1.47
N LYS A 83 -23.73 -22.10 1.44
CA LYS A 83 -23.11 -21.42 2.58
C LYS A 83 -22.67 -20.03 2.17
N THR A 84 -22.77 -19.09 3.10
CA THR A 84 -22.33 -17.71 2.94
C THR A 84 -20.87 -17.66 2.44
N PRO A 85 -20.58 -17.04 1.29
CA PRO A 85 -19.26 -17.08 0.66
C PRO A 85 -18.20 -16.25 1.39
N VAL A 86 -18.51 -15.69 2.54
CA VAL A 86 -17.62 -14.73 3.23
C VAL A 86 -17.31 -15.18 4.65
N TYR A 87 -16.04 -15.11 5.02
CA TYR A 87 -15.65 -15.01 6.41
C TYR A 87 -15.86 -13.56 6.87
N SER A 88 -16.82 -13.39 7.75
CA SER A 88 -17.19 -12.09 8.30
C SER A 88 -16.20 -11.60 9.36
N ARG A 89 -15.51 -12.51 10.04
CA ARG A 89 -14.61 -12.15 11.13
C ARG A 89 -13.26 -11.71 10.59
N ASP A 90 -12.83 -10.51 10.97
CA ASP A 90 -11.43 -10.11 10.88
C ASP A 90 -10.67 -10.76 12.04
N GLU A 91 -9.83 -11.77 11.74
CA GLU A 91 -9.01 -12.45 12.74
C GLU A 91 -7.85 -11.59 13.25
N TRP A 92 -7.51 -10.52 12.53
CA TRP A 92 -6.39 -9.63 12.82
C TRP A 92 -6.77 -8.48 13.75
N ASP A 93 -8.05 -8.10 13.75
CA ASP A 93 -8.54 -6.99 14.56
C ASP A 93 -9.93 -7.29 15.14
N PRO A 94 -10.02 -8.31 16.02
CA PRO A 94 -11.31 -8.73 16.60
C PRO A 94 -11.89 -7.73 17.61
N GLU A 95 -11.14 -6.72 18.00
CA GLU A 95 -11.59 -5.66 18.91
C GLU A 95 -12.50 -4.68 18.17
N HIS A 96 -12.15 -4.35 16.94
CA HIS A 96 -12.87 -3.36 16.13
C HIS A 96 -13.85 -3.97 15.13
N TYR A 97 -13.68 -5.24 14.77
CA TYR A 97 -14.47 -5.89 13.73
C TYR A 97 -15.03 -7.25 14.18
N GLY A 98 -16.30 -7.24 14.55
CA GLY A 98 -17.05 -8.44 14.93
C GLY A 98 -17.46 -9.29 13.71
N PRO A 99 -18.11 -10.43 13.97
CA PRO A 99 -18.42 -11.42 12.93
C PRO A 99 -19.75 -11.20 12.20
N ARG A 100 -20.51 -10.14 12.52
CA ARG A 100 -21.85 -9.96 11.98
C ARG A 100 -21.84 -9.35 10.58
N THR A 101 -20.90 -8.47 10.32
CA THR A 101 -20.72 -7.73 9.06
C THR A 101 -19.41 -8.11 8.36
N VAL A 102 -19.29 -7.78 7.08
CA VAL A 102 -18.10 -8.16 6.29
C VAL A 102 -17.01 -7.11 6.45
N ALA A 103 -15.99 -7.42 7.24
CA ALA A 103 -14.86 -6.54 7.52
C ALA A 103 -13.59 -6.87 6.70
N SER A 104 -13.57 -7.98 5.98
CA SER A 104 -12.36 -8.52 5.33
C SER A 104 -12.06 -7.91 3.96
N VAL A 105 -12.51 -6.69 3.71
CA VAL A 105 -12.22 -5.90 2.50
C VAL A 105 -11.47 -4.65 2.90
N SER A 106 -10.57 -4.19 2.06
CA SER A 106 -9.89 -2.90 2.22
C SER A 106 -9.56 -2.29 0.87
N VAL A 107 -9.31 -1.01 0.87
CA VAL A 107 -8.92 -0.26 -0.32
C VAL A 107 -7.59 0.41 -0.02
N VAL A 108 -6.62 0.25 -0.89
CA VAL A 108 -5.26 0.77 -0.72
C VAL A 108 -5.03 1.89 -1.72
N ASP A 109 -4.62 3.04 -1.23
CA ASP A 109 -4.00 4.09 -2.03
C ASP A 109 -2.48 3.84 -2.06
N PRO A 110 -1.94 3.30 -3.16
CA PRO A 110 -0.52 2.97 -3.21
C PRO A 110 0.39 4.19 -3.31
N ASP A 111 -0.14 5.32 -3.75
CA ASP A 111 0.62 6.57 -3.88
C ASP A 111 0.63 7.37 -2.57
N GLY A 112 -0.51 7.37 -1.84
CA GLY A 112 -0.63 7.99 -0.53
C GLY A 112 -0.18 7.11 0.61
N LEU A 113 0.22 5.86 0.35
CA LEU A 113 0.63 4.86 1.34
C LEU A 113 -0.38 4.69 2.47
N GLN A 114 -1.66 4.65 2.12
CA GLN A 114 -2.75 4.45 3.07
C GLN A 114 -3.65 3.29 2.67
N ALA A 115 -4.13 2.55 3.66
CA ALA A 115 -5.16 1.55 3.49
C ALA A 115 -6.42 1.97 4.26
N TYR A 116 -7.55 1.91 3.58
CA TYR A 116 -8.86 2.24 4.10
C TYR A 116 -9.65 0.96 4.35
N ARG A 117 -10.07 0.76 5.58
CA ARG A 117 -10.93 -0.34 6.01
C ARG A 117 -12.34 0.16 6.22
N PRO A 118 -13.36 -0.72 6.28
CA PRO A 118 -14.71 -0.29 6.62
C PRO A 118 -14.73 0.47 7.95
N PHE A 119 -15.57 1.48 8.09
CA PHE A 119 -15.80 2.10 9.38
C PHE A 119 -16.16 1.03 10.43
N SER A 120 -15.67 1.21 11.66
CA SER A 120 -16.05 0.36 12.78
C SER A 120 -17.05 1.10 13.67
N ALA A 121 -18.27 0.63 13.71
CA ALA A 121 -19.34 1.16 14.55
C ALA A 121 -19.80 0.07 15.53
N ASP A 122 -19.77 0.38 16.84
CA ASP A 122 -20.14 -0.58 17.91
C ASP A 122 -19.40 -1.95 17.80
N GLY A 123 -18.16 -1.95 17.31
CA GLY A 123 -17.35 -3.13 17.13
C GLY A 123 -17.75 -4.00 15.93
N GLU A 124 -18.49 -3.47 14.98
CA GLU A 124 -18.86 -4.12 13.73
C GLU A 124 -18.52 -3.23 12.53
N ALA A 125 -18.18 -3.80 11.40
CA ALA A 125 -17.95 -3.03 10.18
C ALA A 125 -19.25 -2.37 9.68
N VAL A 126 -19.15 -1.14 9.20
CA VAL A 126 -20.24 -0.52 8.44
C VAL A 126 -20.21 -1.10 7.03
N ALA A 127 -20.82 -2.24 6.88
CA ALA A 127 -20.81 -3.05 5.67
C ALA A 127 -22.04 -3.97 5.64
N VAL A 128 -22.21 -4.66 4.53
CA VAL A 128 -23.25 -5.68 4.38
C VAL A 128 -23.18 -6.71 5.49
N GLU A 129 -24.33 -7.13 6.03
CA GLU A 129 -24.37 -8.21 6.99
C GLU A 129 -24.01 -9.54 6.31
N ALA A 130 -23.14 -10.34 6.95
CA ALA A 130 -22.68 -11.62 6.41
C ALA A 130 -23.83 -12.60 6.08
N ARG A 131 -24.92 -12.54 6.85
CA ARG A 131 -26.13 -13.38 6.63
C ARG A 131 -26.94 -12.97 5.39
N GLU A 132 -26.74 -11.76 4.88
CA GLU A 132 -27.46 -11.24 3.69
C GLU A 132 -26.77 -11.63 2.39
N ILE A 133 -25.51 -12.07 2.47
CA ILE A 133 -24.77 -12.59 1.32
C ILE A 133 -25.08 -14.09 1.19
N ASP A 134 -26.31 -14.42 0.83
CA ASP A 134 -26.78 -15.78 0.58
C ASP A 134 -27.29 -15.87 -0.88
N ALA A 135 -26.37 -16.21 -1.78
CA ALA A 135 -26.71 -16.35 -3.19
C ALA A 135 -27.01 -17.83 -3.50
N ALA A 136 -28.04 -18.05 -4.31
CA ALA A 136 -28.20 -19.37 -4.93
C ALA A 136 -26.99 -19.69 -5.83
N PRO A 137 -26.56 -20.95 -5.93
CA PRO A 137 -25.46 -21.36 -6.77
C PRO A 137 -25.49 -20.76 -8.18
N GLY A 138 -24.39 -20.18 -8.62
CA GLY A 138 -24.28 -19.51 -9.92
C GLY A 138 -24.90 -18.11 -10.01
N ARG A 139 -25.23 -17.49 -8.87
CA ARG A 139 -25.69 -16.11 -8.79
C ARG A 139 -24.74 -15.26 -7.96
N LEU A 140 -24.67 -13.96 -8.28
CA LEU A 140 -23.92 -12.98 -7.54
C LEU A 140 -24.87 -12.12 -6.70
N VAL A 141 -24.53 -11.91 -5.45
CA VAL A 141 -25.19 -10.97 -4.53
C VAL A 141 -24.31 -9.75 -4.40
N VAL A 142 -24.92 -8.58 -4.51
CA VAL A 142 -24.23 -7.30 -4.33
C VAL A 142 -23.96 -7.09 -2.86
N ALA A 143 -22.71 -6.73 -2.57
CA ALA A 143 -22.22 -6.40 -1.24
C ALA A 143 -21.62 -4.98 -1.26
N TRP A 144 -21.43 -4.42 -0.09
CA TRP A 144 -20.88 -3.08 0.06
C TRP A 144 -20.12 -2.95 1.37
N ALA A 145 -19.24 -1.94 1.41
CA ALA A 145 -18.61 -1.48 2.64
C ALA A 145 -18.46 0.05 2.58
N MET A 146 -18.68 0.69 3.73
CA MET A 146 -18.48 2.13 3.89
C MET A 146 -17.13 2.38 4.53
N LEU A 147 -16.28 3.10 3.85
CA LEU A 147 -14.90 3.43 4.22
C LEU A 147 -14.81 4.92 4.61
N PRO A 148 -13.77 5.35 5.32
CA PRO A 148 -13.48 6.76 5.49
C PRO A 148 -13.44 7.51 4.16
N GLU A 149 -13.65 8.81 4.22
CA GLU A 149 -13.58 9.68 3.06
C GLU A 149 -12.15 9.66 2.48
N MET A 150 -12.05 9.37 1.20
CA MET A 150 -10.79 9.45 0.46
C MET A 150 -10.57 10.85 -0.09
N PRO A 151 -9.35 11.40 0.00
CA PRO A 151 -9.00 12.70 -0.56
C PRO A 151 -9.38 12.82 -2.04
N GLU A 152 -9.72 14.05 -2.48
CA GLU A 152 -10.10 14.31 -3.88
C GLU A 152 -9.00 13.95 -4.87
N GLY A 153 -7.74 14.05 -4.47
CA GLY A 153 -6.57 13.71 -5.29
C GLY A 153 -6.38 12.22 -5.57
N VAL A 154 -6.98 11.33 -4.77
CA VAL A 154 -6.92 9.88 -4.99
C VAL A 154 -7.83 9.53 -6.17
N THR A 155 -7.28 9.20 -7.31
CA THR A 155 -8.02 8.93 -8.56
C THR A 155 -8.16 7.45 -8.88
N SER A 156 -7.25 6.60 -8.36
CA SER A 156 -7.32 5.14 -8.48
C SER A 156 -6.75 4.47 -7.24
N VAL A 157 -7.18 3.25 -6.98
CA VAL A 157 -6.85 2.47 -5.79
C VAL A 157 -6.77 0.98 -6.10
N ASP A 158 -6.14 0.23 -5.21
CA ASP A 158 -6.17 -1.22 -5.22
C ASP A 158 -7.21 -1.74 -4.22
N VAL A 159 -8.15 -2.55 -4.70
CA VAL A 159 -9.17 -3.17 -3.85
C VAL A 159 -8.69 -4.53 -3.40
N MET A 160 -8.46 -4.67 -2.11
CA MET A 160 -8.06 -5.93 -1.48
C MET A 160 -9.29 -6.69 -1.00
N MET A 161 -9.50 -7.85 -1.56
CA MET A 161 -10.61 -8.73 -1.26
C MET A 161 -10.18 -9.83 -0.27
N PRO A 162 -11.13 -10.55 0.34
CA PRO A 162 -10.79 -11.64 1.25
C PRO A 162 -9.77 -12.61 0.67
N ARG A 163 -8.90 -13.15 1.54
CA ARG A 163 -7.85 -14.11 1.18
C ARG A 163 -6.76 -13.59 0.26
N GLY A 164 -6.58 -12.26 0.16
CA GLY A 164 -5.46 -11.65 -0.55
C GLY A 164 -5.64 -11.54 -2.06
N SER A 165 -6.86 -11.69 -2.58
CA SER A 165 -7.15 -11.31 -3.96
C SER A 165 -7.13 -9.80 -4.06
N VAL A 166 -6.54 -9.26 -5.13
CA VAL A 166 -6.41 -7.82 -5.38
C VAL A 166 -6.96 -7.49 -6.74
N VAL A 167 -7.76 -6.43 -6.82
CA VAL A 167 -8.18 -5.79 -8.07
C VAL A 167 -7.52 -4.43 -8.11
N SER A 168 -6.53 -4.27 -9.00
CA SER A 168 -5.71 -3.06 -9.07
C SER A 168 -6.29 -2.03 -10.04
N ASP A 169 -5.84 -0.78 -9.88
CA ASP A 169 -6.19 0.36 -10.75
C ASP A 169 -7.71 0.64 -10.81
N VAL A 170 -8.43 0.43 -9.71
CA VAL A 170 -9.86 0.72 -9.63
C VAL A 170 -10.06 2.23 -9.50
N PRO A 171 -10.79 2.88 -10.44
CA PRO A 171 -11.02 4.32 -10.38
C PRO A 171 -11.89 4.69 -9.17
N VAL A 172 -11.54 5.81 -8.54
CA VAL A 172 -12.34 6.45 -7.48
C VAL A 172 -13.17 7.55 -8.14
N GLU A 173 -14.49 7.39 -8.11
CA GLU A 173 -15.43 8.30 -8.77
C GLU A 173 -16.41 8.88 -7.74
N ASP A 174 -17.08 9.98 -8.09
CA ASP A 174 -18.02 10.65 -7.20
C ASP A 174 -19.47 10.14 -7.39
N GLY A 175 -20.24 10.19 -6.29
CA GLY A 175 -21.67 9.84 -6.25
C GLY A 175 -21.95 8.33 -6.20
N ALA A 176 -23.04 7.95 -5.56
CA ALA A 176 -23.49 6.57 -5.44
C ALA A 176 -23.81 5.92 -6.80
N LEU A 177 -23.74 4.61 -6.86
CA LEU A 177 -24.24 3.86 -8.01
C LEU A 177 -25.78 3.87 -8.05
N GLU A 178 -26.34 3.95 -9.24
CA GLU A 178 -27.78 4.02 -9.50
C GLU A 178 -28.25 2.86 -10.41
N PRO A 179 -29.48 2.36 -10.28
CA PRO A 179 -30.51 2.73 -9.32
C PRO A 179 -30.25 2.15 -7.92
N VAL A 180 -30.65 2.88 -6.90
CA VAL A 180 -30.62 2.40 -5.51
C VAL A 180 -31.84 1.51 -5.24
N VAL A 181 -31.63 0.43 -4.49
CA VAL A 181 -32.67 -0.49 -4.03
C VAL A 181 -32.58 -0.71 -2.54
N ASP A 182 -33.72 -0.89 -1.88
CA ASP A 182 -33.78 -1.19 -0.46
C ASP A 182 -33.34 -2.62 -0.16
N GLU A 183 -32.94 -2.85 1.09
CA GLU A 183 -32.57 -4.19 1.60
C GLU A 183 -33.71 -5.24 1.42
N PRO A 184 -33.36 -6.52 1.33
CA PRO A 184 -32.06 -7.17 1.51
C PRO A 184 -31.11 -6.93 0.33
N ALA A 185 -29.81 -7.31 0.52
CA ALA A 185 -28.78 -7.16 -0.49
C ALA A 185 -29.26 -7.64 -1.87
N PRO A 186 -29.22 -6.79 -2.91
CA PRO A 186 -29.77 -7.13 -4.21
C PRO A 186 -28.94 -8.18 -4.93
N LEU A 187 -29.56 -8.92 -5.83
CA LEU A 187 -28.82 -9.69 -6.83
C LEU A 187 -28.20 -8.77 -7.86
N LEU A 188 -27.07 -9.19 -8.42
CA LEU A 188 -26.40 -8.41 -9.45
C LEU A 188 -27.37 -8.09 -10.62
N GLY A 189 -27.49 -6.81 -10.94
CA GLY A 189 -28.39 -6.32 -11.98
C GLY A 189 -29.78 -5.86 -11.50
N GLU A 190 -30.12 -6.05 -10.21
CA GLU A 190 -31.35 -5.57 -9.60
C GLU A 190 -31.24 -4.14 -9.04
N GLY A 191 -30.02 -3.64 -8.87
CA GLY A 191 -29.71 -2.31 -8.35
C GLY A 191 -28.60 -2.33 -7.30
N TRP A 192 -28.45 -1.21 -6.59
CA TRP A 192 -27.35 -0.99 -5.64
C TRP A 192 -27.86 -0.68 -4.24
N PRO A 193 -27.14 -1.09 -3.18
CA PRO A 193 -27.53 -0.82 -1.81
C PRO A 193 -27.60 0.68 -1.48
N THR A 194 -28.50 1.03 -0.58
CA THR A 194 -28.61 2.38 -0.03
C THR A 194 -27.31 2.79 0.68
N VAL A 195 -26.84 4.00 0.42
CA VAL A 195 -25.71 4.57 1.14
C VAL A 195 -26.12 4.84 2.60
N PRO A 196 -25.32 4.44 3.61
CA PRO A 196 -25.54 4.84 5.00
C PRO A 196 -25.68 6.35 5.15
N VAL A 197 -26.55 6.82 6.02
CA VAL A 197 -26.69 8.26 6.24
C VAL A 197 -25.53 8.81 7.06
N PRO A 198 -24.99 10.01 6.74
CA PRO A 198 -23.86 10.58 7.48
C PRO A 198 -24.05 10.73 8.97
N SER A 199 -25.31 10.93 9.42
CA SER A 199 -25.63 11.02 10.85
C SER A 199 -25.31 9.75 11.63
N ASP A 200 -25.32 8.60 10.99
CA ASP A 200 -25.03 7.32 11.64
C ASP A 200 -23.52 7.10 11.79
N LEU A 201 -22.71 7.88 11.05
CA LEU A 201 -21.26 7.85 11.06
C LEU A 201 -20.64 9.00 11.87
N ALA A 202 -21.45 9.97 12.33
CA ALA A 202 -20.95 11.20 12.96
C ALA A 202 -20.15 10.99 14.26
N GLU A 203 -20.34 9.85 14.93
CA GLU A 203 -19.64 9.49 16.17
C GLU A 203 -18.55 8.41 15.93
N VAL A 204 -18.34 7.98 14.69
CA VAL A 204 -17.34 6.95 14.34
C VAL A 204 -15.98 7.63 14.14
N ASP A 205 -14.95 7.13 14.82
CA ASP A 205 -13.57 7.57 14.62
C ASP A 205 -13.01 6.99 13.32
N PRO A 206 -12.74 7.81 12.30
CA PRO A 206 -12.17 7.32 11.04
C PRO A 206 -10.73 6.80 11.21
N GLY A 207 -9.98 7.28 12.21
CA GLY A 207 -8.58 6.92 12.42
C GLY A 207 -8.36 5.42 12.70
N VAL A 208 -9.36 4.73 13.25
CA VAL A 208 -9.30 3.27 13.44
C VAL A 208 -9.34 2.51 12.10
N SER A 209 -9.92 3.12 11.08
CA SER A 209 -10.15 2.52 9.77
C SER A 209 -9.16 2.97 8.69
N ILE A 210 -8.23 3.87 9.02
CA ILE A 210 -7.15 4.32 8.14
C ILE A 210 -5.84 3.80 8.70
N LEU A 211 -5.09 3.08 7.89
CA LEU A 211 -3.79 2.52 8.25
C LEU A 211 -2.72 3.15 7.36
N ASP A 212 -1.71 3.73 8.00
CA ASP A 212 -0.51 4.16 7.31
C ASP A 212 0.33 2.95 6.92
N LEU A 213 0.78 2.92 5.69
CA LEU A 213 1.59 1.85 5.13
C LEU A 213 3.04 2.28 5.02
N THR A 214 3.93 1.31 5.07
CA THR A 214 5.35 1.50 4.76
C THR A 214 5.68 0.69 3.52
N ARG A 215 6.28 1.35 2.53
CA ARG A 215 6.77 0.72 1.31
C ARG A 215 8.26 0.48 1.42
N HIS A 216 8.69 -0.77 1.20
CA HIS A 216 10.09 -1.14 1.11
C HIS A 216 10.43 -1.50 -0.33
N VAL A 217 11.42 -0.83 -0.90
CA VAL A 217 11.92 -1.08 -2.25
C VAL A 217 13.43 -1.23 -2.17
N GLY A 218 13.95 -2.34 -2.69
CA GLY A 218 15.38 -2.60 -2.81
C GLY A 218 15.77 -2.98 -4.23
N ASP A 219 17.01 -2.71 -4.61
CA ASP A 219 17.55 -3.27 -5.83
C ASP A 219 17.95 -4.74 -5.64
N ALA A 220 18.10 -5.48 -6.74
CA ALA A 220 18.39 -6.92 -6.71
C ALA A 220 19.77 -7.25 -6.10
N ASP A 221 20.66 -6.28 -6.04
CA ASP A 221 22.03 -6.42 -5.53
C ASP A 221 22.18 -5.93 -4.08
N GLY A 222 21.10 -5.40 -3.48
CA GLY A 222 21.09 -4.87 -2.10
C GLY A 222 21.95 -3.60 -1.93
N THR A 223 22.13 -2.85 -3.01
CA THR A 223 22.97 -1.64 -3.03
C THR A 223 22.24 -0.43 -2.46
N VAL A 224 20.95 -0.36 -2.74
CA VAL A 224 20.04 0.72 -2.33
C VAL A 224 18.76 0.10 -1.79
N GLU A 225 18.38 0.49 -0.60
CA GLU A 225 17.09 0.18 0.00
C GLU A 225 16.38 1.49 0.34
N VAL A 226 15.12 1.58 -0.03
CA VAL A 226 14.25 2.72 0.28
C VAL A 226 13.10 2.22 1.14
N GLU A 227 13.00 2.78 2.31
CA GLU A 227 11.84 2.65 3.18
C GLU A 227 11.08 3.97 3.15
N GLU A 228 9.83 3.93 2.75
CA GLU A 228 8.98 5.10 2.59
C GLU A 228 7.69 4.90 3.38
N SER A 229 7.43 5.86 4.24
CA SER A 229 6.17 6.00 4.97
C SER A 229 5.39 7.21 4.48
N VAL A 230 4.25 7.47 5.09
CA VAL A 230 3.40 8.65 4.79
C VAL A 230 4.15 9.96 5.03
N GLU A 231 5.06 10.01 6.01
CA GLU A 231 5.73 11.25 6.44
C GLU A 231 7.20 11.31 6.02
N ASP A 232 7.90 10.17 5.98
CA ASP A 232 9.35 10.11 5.87
C ASP A 232 9.81 9.12 4.81
N VAL A 233 10.95 9.43 4.21
CA VAL A 233 11.70 8.53 3.32
C VAL A 233 13.08 8.30 3.93
N VAL A 234 13.48 7.04 4.04
CA VAL A 234 14.82 6.61 4.45
C VAL A 234 15.47 5.84 3.30
N VAL A 235 16.52 6.39 2.73
CA VAL A 235 17.35 5.73 1.72
C VAL A 235 18.58 5.15 2.40
N THR A 236 18.73 3.83 2.39
CA THR A 236 19.92 3.12 2.89
C THR A 236 20.80 2.73 1.72
N LEU A 237 22.06 3.13 1.79
CA LEU A 237 23.06 2.96 0.74
C LEU A 237 24.22 2.12 1.26
N ASP A 238 24.58 1.03 0.55
CA ASP A 238 25.76 0.22 0.89
C ASP A 238 27.05 1.03 0.67
N ALA A 239 27.83 1.21 1.74
CA ALA A 239 29.05 1.98 1.68
C ALA A 239 30.14 1.34 0.82
N ASP A 240 30.14 0.03 0.63
CA ASP A 240 31.12 -0.68 -0.21
C ASP A 240 30.88 -0.43 -1.71
N VAL A 241 29.64 -0.06 -2.08
CA VAL A 241 29.28 0.36 -3.44
C VAL A 241 29.56 1.85 -3.63
N LEU A 242 29.28 2.65 -2.60
CA LEU A 242 29.50 4.09 -2.68
C LEU A 242 30.97 4.47 -2.71
N PHE A 243 31.82 3.78 -1.95
CA PHE A 243 33.19 4.15 -1.70
C PHE A 243 34.17 3.00 -1.89
N ASP A 244 35.38 3.28 -2.32
CA ASP A 244 36.48 2.32 -2.20
C ASP A 244 36.78 2.00 -0.74
N LYS A 245 37.37 0.85 -0.48
CA LYS A 245 37.72 0.39 0.89
C LYS A 245 38.49 1.45 1.64
N SER A 246 38.03 1.78 2.84
CA SER A 246 38.57 2.81 3.74
C SER A 246 38.64 4.21 3.10
N SER A 247 37.86 4.45 2.06
CA SER A 247 37.72 5.75 1.39
C SER A 247 36.41 6.44 1.74
N PHE A 248 36.37 7.73 1.45
CA PHE A 248 35.18 8.57 1.45
C PHE A 248 34.98 9.29 0.09
N GLU A 249 35.76 8.91 -0.93
CA GLU A 249 35.58 9.41 -2.28
C GLU A 249 34.51 8.56 -3.00
N LEU A 250 33.45 9.22 -3.51
CA LEU A 250 32.35 8.56 -4.19
C LEU A 250 32.80 7.91 -5.51
N SER A 251 32.38 6.69 -5.73
CA SER A 251 32.54 5.97 -6.97
C SER A 251 31.71 6.64 -8.09
N ARG A 252 32.03 6.32 -9.35
CA ARG A 252 31.26 6.87 -10.50
C ARG A 252 29.80 6.34 -10.52
N SER A 253 29.58 5.11 -10.09
CA SER A 253 28.24 4.53 -9.97
C SER A 253 27.44 5.22 -8.85
N ALA A 254 28.10 5.51 -7.74
CA ALA A 254 27.50 6.26 -6.62
C ALA A 254 26.98 7.63 -7.03
N VAL A 255 27.71 8.36 -7.89
CA VAL A 255 27.25 9.69 -8.36
C VAL A 255 25.90 9.61 -9.07
N GLN A 256 25.67 8.56 -9.89
CA GLN A 256 24.37 8.41 -10.57
C GLN A 256 23.22 8.12 -9.58
N GLU A 257 23.52 7.40 -8.52
CA GLU A 257 22.52 7.12 -7.48
C GLU A 257 22.23 8.41 -6.65
N MET A 258 23.26 9.19 -6.34
CA MET A 258 23.08 10.49 -5.71
C MET A 258 22.20 11.44 -6.54
N ASP A 259 22.34 11.43 -7.87
CA ASP A 259 21.48 12.23 -8.74
C ASP A 259 20.00 11.85 -8.62
N ARG A 260 19.68 10.58 -8.45
CA ARG A 260 18.29 10.08 -8.24
C ARG A 260 17.75 10.50 -6.89
N VAL A 261 18.51 10.25 -5.83
CA VAL A 261 18.12 10.66 -4.47
C VAL A 261 17.94 12.16 -4.36
N ALA A 262 18.83 12.95 -4.98
CA ALA A 262 18.73 14.41 -5.00
C ALA A 262 17.48 14.88 -5.76
N ALA A 263 17.11 14.23 -6.86
CA ALA A 263 15.89 14.53 -7.60
C ALA A 263 14.64 14.27 -6.76
N ASP A 264 14.61 13.17 -6.03
CA ASP A 264 13.50 12.82 -5.13
C ASP A 264 13.36 13.84 -3.98
N ILE A 265 14.49 14.22 -3.35
CA ILE A 265 14.50 15.28 -2.33
C ILE A 265 14.02 16.62 -2.93
N ALA A 266 14.43 16.96 -4.15
CA ALA A 266 14.03 18.22 -4.80
C ALA A 266 12.54 18.27 -5.16
N GLU A 267 11.94 17.11 -5.45
CA GLU A 267 10.53 16.99 -5.85
C GLU A 267 9.59 17.07 -4.65
N ARG A 268 9.94 16.41 -3.54
CA ARG A 268 9.00 16.23 -2.42
C ARG A 268 9.61 16.38 -1.02
N GLY A 269 10.93 16.56 -0.92
CA GLY A 269 11.59 16.69 0.38
C GLY A 269 11.34 18.04 1.05
N THR A 270 11.12 18.04 2.36
CA THR A 270 10.95 19.23 3.18
C THR A 270 11.79 19.18 4.46
N GLY A 271 12.08 20.34 5.03
CA GLY A 271 12.75 20.46 6.32
C GLY A 271 14.20 19.99 6.33
N ASP A 272 14.55 19.13 7.30
CA ASP A 272 15.91 18.64 7.47
C ASP A 272 16.12 17.33 6.70
N VAL A 273 17.17 17.28 5.87
CA VAL A 273 17.71 16.03 5.30
C VAL A 273 18.87 15.58 6.17
N VAL A 274 18.69 14.47 6.86
CA VAL A 274 19.69 13.92 7.80
C VAL A 274 20.49 12.83 7.12
N ILE A 275 21.80 13.01 7.00
CA ILE A 275 22.70 12.01 6.41
C ILE A 275 23.55 11.41 7.50
N THR A 276 23.39 10.10 7.73
CA THR A 276 24.11 9.39 8.78
C THR A 276 25.02 8.34 8.18
N GLY A 277 26.31 8.40 8.52
CA GLY A 277 27.30 7.39 8.14
C GLY A 277 27.53 6.40 9.28
N HIS A 278 27.71 5.12 8.91
CA HIS A 278 27.98 4.00 9.81
C HIS A 278 29.18 3.19 9.32
N THR A 279 29.79 2.45 10.23
CA THR A 279 30.86 1.49 9.95
C THR A 279 30.57 0.15 10.61
N ASP A 280 31.26 -0.88 10.20
CA ASP A 280 31.44 -2.08 11.02
C ASP A 280 32.36 -1.81 12.22
N SER A 281 32.64 -2.85 13.03
CA SER A 281 33.48 -2.75 14.20
C SER A 281 34.96 -2.97 13.90
N ASP A 282 35.40 -3.02 12.66
CA ASP A 282 36.80 -3.16 12.29
C ASP A 282 37.55 -1.83 12.48
N GLY A 283 38.71 -1.87 13.15
CA GLY A 283 39.50 -0.69 13.39
C GLY A 283 39.36 -0.10 14.78
N SER A 284 39.67 1.20 14.94
CA SER A 284 39.43 1.91 16.19
C SER A 284 38.13 2.69 16.17
N THR A 285 37.43 2.75 17.29
CA THR A 285 36.18 3.53 17.42
C THR A 285 36.38 4.99 16.99
N SER A 286 37.53 5.59 17.27
CA SER A 286 37.86 6.96 16.86
C SER A 286 38.01 7.12 15.33
N ASP A 287 38.65 6.14 14.67
CA ASP A 287 38.84 6.17 13.23
C ASP A 287 37.47 5.91 12.52
N ASN A 288 36.68 4.97 13.06
CA ASN A 288 35.32 4.66 12.59
C ASN A 288 34.40 5.90 12.71
N GLN A 289 34.48 6.63 13.80
CA GLN A 289 33.74 7.88 13.98
C GLN A 289 34.12 8.93 12.91
N VAL A 290 35.42 9.12 12.66
CA VAL A 290 35.87 10.06 11.64
C VAL A 290 35.50 9.61 10.24
N LEU A 291 35.68 8.33 9.89
CA LEU A 291 35.35 7.77 8.58
C LEU A 291 33.85 7.90 8.27
N SER A 292 32.98 7.54 9.23
CA SER A 292 31.54 7.64 9.07
C SER A 292 31.09 9.07 8.81
N GLU A 293 31.65 10.05 9.54
CA GLU A 293 31.34 11.47 9.32
C GLU A 293 31.85 11.98 7.96
N GLN A 294 33.04 11.53 7.51
CA GLN A 294 33.56 11.89 6.19
C GLN A 294 32.71 11.34 5.05
N ARG A 295 32.24 10.10 5.17
CA ARG A 295 31.33 9.46 4.20
C ARG A 295 30.01 10.19 4.12
N ALA A 296 29.39 10.50 5.25
CA ALA A 296 28.16 11.26 5.30
C ALA A 296 28.31 12.67 4.70
N ARG A 297 29.45 13.33 4.90
CA ARG A 297 29.76 14.62 4.24
C ARG A 297 29.91 14.49 2.73
N ALA A 298 30.55 13.43 2.23
CA ALA A 298 30.70 13.19 0.79
C ALA A 298 29.33 12.98 0.12
N VAL A 299 28.43 12.24 0.75
CA VAL A 299 27.04 12.09 0.28
C VAL A 299 26.31 13.41 0.29
N ARG A 300 26.37 14.20 1.36
CA ARG A 300 25.79 15.57 1.40
C ARG A 300 26.28 16.43 0.25
N ASP A 301 27.59 16.49 0.05
CA ASP A 301 28.20 17.34 -0.97
C ASP A 301 27.78 16.94 -2.40
N ALA A 302 27.43 15.67 -2.60
CA ALA A 302 26.88 15.18 -3.86
C ALA A 302 25.39 15.51 -4.02
N LEU A 303 24.58 15.39 -2.96
CA LEU A 303 23.14 15.63 -3.01
C LEU A 303 22.78 17.11 -3.08
N GLN A 304 23.43 17.94 -2.26
CA GLN A 304 23.08 19.35 -2.03
C GLN A 304 22.92 20.19 -3.31
N PRO A 305 23.76 20.05 -4.37
CA PRO A 305 23.64 20.91 -5.55
C PRO A 305 22.36 20.69 -6.37
N ALA A 306 21.72 19.51 -6.26
CA ALA A 306 20.56 19.13 -7.06
C ALA A 306 19.27 18.99 -6.25
N SER A 307 19.33 19.09 -4.91
CA SER A 307 18.16 18.92 -4.03
C SER A 307 17.31 20.19 -3.82
N GLY A 308 17.64 21.30 -4.51
CA GLY A 308 16.88 22.56 -4.37
C GLY A 308 17.17 23.31 -3.07
N ASP A 309 16.45 24.42 -2.87
CA ASP A 309 16.63 25.33 -1.72
C ASP A 309 15.63 25.06 -0.56
N GLY A 310 14.75 24.05 -0.72
CA GLY A 310 13.66 23.74 0.22
C GLY A 310 14.08 22.96 1.46
N VAL A 311 15.31 22.43 1.48
CA VAL A 311 15.78 21.53 2.54
C VAL A 311 17.08 22.01 3.20
N THR A 312 17.31 21.54 4.43
CA THR A 312 18.53 21.80 5.20
C THR A 312 19.26 20.50 5.49
N PHE A 313 20.52 20.41 5.08
CA PHE A 313 21.32 19.21 5.28
C PHE A 313 22.00 19.15 6.65
N ARG A 314 21.83 18.00 7.33
CA ARG A 314 22.53 17.66 8.57
C ARG A 314 23.38 16.40 8.37
N VAL A 315 24.60 16.42 8.88
CA VAL A 315 25.54 15.30 8.78
C VAL A 315 25.78 14.72 10.16
N VAL A 316 25.69 13.41 10.28
CA VAL A 316 25.96 12.65 11.51
C VAL A 316 26.91 11.49 11.19
N GLY A 317 27.99 11.36 11.96
CA GLY A 317 28.78 10.13 12.01
C GLY A 317 28.37 9.32 13.24
N ARG A 318 28.10 8.06 13.08
CA ARG A 318 27.79 7.11 14.17
C ARG A 318 28.93 6.10 14.40
N GLY A 319 29.89 6.03 13.47
CA GLY A 319 30.92 5.00 13.56
C GLY A 319 30.28 3.62 13.69
N GLU A 320 30.74 2.83 14.66
CA GLU A 320 30.27 1.47 14.96
C GLU A 320 29.15 1.41 16.04
N ASP A 321 28.68 2.57 16.54
CA ASP A 321 27.80 2.64 17.72
C ASP A 321 26.34 2.23 17.43
N ASP A 322 25.93 2.14 16.18
CA ASP A 322 24.53 1.88 15.78
C ASP A 322 24.44 0.75 14.73
N PRO A 323 24.76 -0.50 15.12
CA PRO A 323 24.75 -1.64 14.22
C PRO A 323 23.33 -2.13 13.95
N VAL A 324 23.02 -2.48 12.69
CA VAL A 324 21.76 -3.11 12.26
C VAL A 324 21.88 -4.63 12.17
N ALA A 325 23.11 -5.13 12.08
CA ALA A 325 23.42 -6.56 12.04
C ALA A 325 24.60 -6.91 12.92
N THR A 326 24.85 -8.21 13.07
CA THR A 326 25.99 -8.69 13.89
C THR A 326 27.31 -8.41 13.22
N ASN A 327 28.27 -7.85 13.95
CA ASN A 327 29.66 -7.69 13.47
C ASN A 327 30.47 -9.00 13.50
N ALA A 328 29.85 -10.15 13.84
CA ALA A 328 30.55 -11.43 13.94
C ALA A 328 30.59 -12.19 12.57
N THR A 329 29.92 -11.71 11.55
CA THR A 329 29.90 -12.27 10.18
C THR A 329 30.24 -11.20 9.16
N ASP A 330 30.81 -11.62 8.02
CA ASP A 330 31.18 -10.70 6.93
C ASP A 330 29.93 -10.01 6.35
N GLU A 331 28.80 -10.73 6.25
CA GLU A 331 27.52 -10.23 5.79
C GLU A 331 26.99 -9.15 6.74
N GLY A 332 26.97 -9.42 8.05
CA GLY A 332 26.50 -8.42 9.01
C GLY A 332 27.42 -7.21 9.12
N GLN A 333 28.73 -7.36 8.93
CA GLN A 333 29.64 -6.23 8.80
C GLN A 333 29.32 -5.39 7.55
N GLN A 334 28.98 -6.03 6.42
CA GLN A 334 28.57 -5.31 5.21
C GLN A 334 27.29 -4.50 5.46
N GLU A 335 26.27 -5.06 6.09
CA GLU A 335 25.04 -4.34 6.43
C GLU A 335 25.30 -3.14 7.37
N ASN A 336 26.29 -3.25 8.27
CA ASN A 336 26.67 -2.15 9.15
C ASN A 336 27.43 -1.04 8.41
N ARG A 337 28.16 -1.34 7.32
CA ARG A 337 28.82 -0.35 6.47
C ARG A 337 27.82 0.32 5.53
N ARG A 338 27.08 1.29 6.03
CA ARG A 338 26.03 1.97 5.29
C ARG A 338 26.05 3.48 5.48
N VAL A 339 25.39 4.19 4.58
CA VAL A 339 25.00 5.59 4.76
C VAL A 339 23.49 5.68 4.60
N THR A 340 22.81 6.30 5.55
CA THR A 340 21.36 6.58 5.43
C THR A 340 21.15 8.05 5.09
N VAL A 341 20.14 8.30 4.24
CA VAL A 341 19.62 9.63 3.92
C VAL A 341 18.15 9.63 4.31
N GLU A 342 17.81 10.39 5.31
CA GLU A 342 16.46 10.50 5.87
C GLU A 342 15.91 11.91 5.61
N PHE A 343 14.70 12.01 5.07
CA PHE A 343 14.03 13.29 4.84
C PHE A 343 12.51 13.14 4.96
N THR A 344 11.89 14.22 5.41
CA THR A 344 10.43 14.32 5.49
C THR A 344 9.86 14.69 4.13
N VAL A 345 8.75 14.11 3.75
CA VAL A 345 8.04 14.42 2.50
C VAL A 345 6.84 15.31 2.79
N GLU A 346 6.62 16.30 1.91
CA GLU A 346 5.42 17.11 1.97
C GLU A 346 4.24 16.24 1.50
N GLN A 347 3.25 16.08 2.37
CA GLN A 347 1.97 15.54 1.93
C GLN A 347 1.31 16.60 1.07
N GLU A 348 1.15 16.35 -0.22
CA GLU A 348 0.21 17.13 -1.01
C GLU A 348 -1.15 17.03 -0.34
N GLU A 349 -1.77 18.17 -0.02
CA GLU A 349 -3.20 18.19 0.33
C GLU A 349 -3.95 17.64 -0.90
N ARG A 350 -4.20 16.33 -0.89
CA ARG A 350 -4.87 15.61 -1.97
C ARG A 350 -6.38 15.74 -1.87
#